data_9aceea26ba33288ac41bd503c4ce4f1b
#
_entry.id   9aceea26ba33288ac41bd503c4ce4f1b
#
_cell.length_a   1.000
_cell.length_b   1.000
_cell.length_c   1.000
_cell.angle_alpha   90.00
_cell.angle_beta   90.00
_cell.angle_gamma   90.00
#
_symmetry.space_group_name_H-M   'P 1'
#
loop_
_entity.id
_entity.type
_entity.pdbx_description
1 polymer ?
#
loop_
_entity_poly.entity_id
_entity_poly.type
_entity_poly.pdbx_seq_one_letter_code
_entity_poly.pdbx_strand_id
1 'polypeptide(L)'
;MKTRFTLTSLALVSLMMMGNTAMAAPINSGTSDFFNVKLTLTGSCETFVVNHGQATPIASSADPIAGADIDFGEHKAQKNSAELTGNNSGGTTQGIQVNCSKNTVFKVHLEPQNQQSADGSGKLKGLLGASNTDEIEYQLYKPEITGTGLDETIGGISTKKWGKEGDSLSLTGKGLDTPIMLPVFAKIPQGKLSDKTPDTYRDQVKVTLTY
;
A
#
# COMPACT_ATOMS: atom_id res chain seq x y z
N MET A 1 88.40 -6.74 -19.25
CA MET A 1 87.56 -6.02 -20.19
C MET A 1 86.76 -5.00 -19.43
N LYS A 2 86.81 -3.74 -19.84
CA LYS A 2 86.41 -2.57 -19.05
C LYS A 2 84.91 -2.40 -19.06
N THR A 3 84.21 -2.45 -17.93
CA THR A 3 82.77 -2.04 -17.77
C THR A 3 82.75 -0.59 -17.30
N ARG A 4 82.14 0.23 -18.11
CA ARG A 4 81.86 1.66 -17.78
C ARG A 4 80.50 1.81 -17.14
N PHE A 5 80.55 2.27 -15.88
CA PHE A 5 79.32 2.71 -15.20
C PHE A 5 79.02 4.13 -15.61
N THR A 6 77.86 4.37 -16.24
CA THR A 6 77.36 5.70 -16.44
C THR A 6 76.38 6.03 -15.31
N LEU A 7 76.73 6.99 -14.46
CA LEU A 7 75.86 7.58 -13.47
C LEU A 7 74.89 8.50 -14.21
N THR A 8 73.61 8.16 -14.21
CA THR A 8 72.55 9.07 -14.54
C THR A 8 72.12 9.80 -13.26
N SER A 9 72.39 11.10 -13.26
CA SER A 9 71.99 12.03 -12.22
C SER A 9 70.45 12.16 -12.17
N LEU A 10 69.86 11.73 -11.04
CA LEU A 10 68.46 11.94 -10.72
C LEU A 10 68.26 13.37 -10.27
N ALA A 11 67.67 14.22 -11.16
CA ALA A 11 67.28 15.55 -10.81
C ALA A 11 66.04 15.50 -9.90
N LEU A 12 66.25 15.80 -8.61
CA LEU A 12 65.21 15.92 -7.62
C LEU A 12 64.47 17.24 -7.90
N VAL A 13 63.32 17.17 -8.57
CA VAL A 13 62.37 18.30 -8.69
C VAL A 13 61.67 18.43 -7.34
N SER A 14 62.18 19.31 -6.50
CA SER A 14 61.46 19.73 -5.27
C SER A 14 60.23 20.56 -5.70
N LEU A 15 59.08 19.93 -5.72
CA LEU A 15 57.79 20.58 -5.80
C LEU A 15 57.64 21.40 -4.51
N MET A 16 57.89 22.70 -4.57
CA MET A 16 57.48 23.61 -3.51
C MET A 16 55.94 23.63 -3.52
N MET A 17 55.36 22.88 -2.62
CA MET A 17 53.98 23.14 -2.18
C MET A 17 53.94 24.53 -1.56
N MET A 18 53.53 25.52 -2.30
CA MET A 18 53.07 26.76 -1.75
C MET A 18 51.82 26.42 -0.92
N GLY A 19 52.05 26.10 0.32
CA GLY A 19 51.00 26.06 1.32
C GLY A 19 50.35 27.45 1.35
N ASN A 20 49.15 27.55 0.79
CA ASN A 20 48.27 28.64 1.15
C ASN A 20 48.01 28.47 2.67
N THR A 21 48.88 29.08 3.47
CA THR A 21 48.52 29.43 4.82
C THR A 21 47.44 30.46 4.70
N ALA A 22 46.19 30.02 4.68
CA ALA A 22 45.08 30.92 4.97
C ALA A 22 45.39 31.51 6.36
N MET A 23 45.98 32.72 6.36
CA MET A 23 46.10 33.51 7.55
C MET A 23 44.66 33.76 7.99
N ALA A 24 44.21 32.98 9.01
CA ALA A 24 42.96 33.29 9.65
C ALA A 24 43.05 34.73 10.14
N ALA A 25 42.26 35.63 9.56
CA ALA A 25 42.16 37.00 10.06
C ALA A 25 41.85 36.95 11.53
N PRO A 26 42.46 37.82 12.37
CA PRO A 26 42.18 37.85 13.79
C PRO A 26 40.67 38.10 13.96
N ILE A 27 40.01 37.18 14.65
CA ILE A 27 38.58 37.30 14.95
C ILE A 27 38.44 38.46 15.91
N ASN A 28 37.94 39.61 15.41
CA ASN A 28 37.53 40.68 16.29
C ASN A 28 36.35 40.20 17.15
N SER A 29 36.37 40.52 18.43
CA SER A 29 35.27 40.18 19.32
C SER A 29 33.96 40.75 18.73
N GLY A 30 33.02 39.85 18.31
CA GLY A 30 31.75 40.21 17.71
C GLY A 30 31.57 39.77 16.23
N THR A 31 32.53 39.10 15.57
CA THR A 31 32.34 38.47 14.28
C THR A 31 31.65 37.15 14.48
N SER A 32 30.51 36.97 13.79
CA SER A 32 29.78 35.70 13.72
C SER A 32 29.98 35.07 12.32
N ASP A 33 30.10 33.75 12.29
CA ASP A 33 30.21 32.99 11.05
C ASP A 33 29.13 31.88 11.03
N PHE A 34 28.83 31.35 9.88
CA PHE A 34 27.74 30.41 9.66
C PHE A 34 28.25 29.13 9.01
N PHE A 35 27.74 28.00 9.46
CA PHE A 35 27.88 26.72 8.75
C PHE A 35 26.52 26.14 8.43
N ASN A 36 26.45 25.37 7.37
CA ASN A 36 25.21 24.76 6.92
C ASN A 36 25.03 23.37 7.53
N VAL A 37 23.82 23.09 8.04
CA VAL A 37 23.39 21.74 8.43
C VAL A 37 22.31 21.31 7.46
N LYS A 38 22.46 20.12 6.87
CA LYS A 38 21.53 19.58 5.89
C LYS A 38 21.11 18.17 6.29
N LEU A 39 19.81 17.88 6.21
CA LEU A 39 19.21 16.55 6.24
C LEU A 39 18.29 16.43 5.03
N THR A 40 18.27 15.27 4.39
CA THR A 40 17.31 14.93 3.35
C THR A 40 16.49 13.73 3.83
N LEU A 41 15.15 13.88 3.88
CA LEU A 41 14.22 12.80 4.17
C LEU A 41 13.52 12.37 2.87
N THR A 42 13.36 11.07 2.70
CA THR A 42 12.56 10.48 1.62
C THR A 42 11.26 9.93 2.18
N GLY A 43 10.22 9.87 1.34
CA GLY A 43 8.95 9.25 1.73
C GLY A 43 9.11 7.76 2.02
N SER A 44 8.36 7.26 3.00
CA SER A 44 8.34 5.84 3.38
C SER A 44 6.97 5.43 3.88
N CYS A 45 6.64 4.15 3.77
CA CYS A 45 5.50 3.51 4.41
C CYS A 45 6.03 2.35 5.28
N GLU A 46 5.78 2.39 6.59
CA GLU A 46 6.35 1.41 7.53
C GLU A 46 5.38 0.32 7.93
N THR A 47 4.09 0.62 7.96
CA THR A 47 3.05 -0.33 8.35
C THR A 47 2.01 -0.46 7.25
N PHE A 48 1.72 -1.70 6.90
CA PHE A 48 0.62 -2.07 6.02
C PHE A 48 0.00 -3.35 6.56
N VAL A 49 -1.22 -3.28 7.07
CA VAL A 49 -1.93 -4.39 7.67
C VAL A 49 -3.29 -4.55 7.01
N VAL A 50 -3.61 -5.76 6.58
CA VAL A 50 -4.89 -6.13 5.97
C VAL A 50 -5.74 -6.92 6.96
N ASN A 51 -5.13 -7.92 7.59
CA ASN A 51 -5.76 -8.79 8.58
C ASN A 51 -5.25 -8.43 9.97
N HIS A 52 -5.96 -7.62 10.71
CA HIS A 52 -5.57 -7.18 12.04
C HIS A 52 -5.42 -8.36 13.00
N GLY A 53 -4.19 -8.61 13.44
CA GLY A 53 -3.86 -9.70 14.36
C GLY A 53 -3.55 -11.06 13.69
N GLN A 54 -3.51 -11.13 12.37
CA GLN A 54 -3.15 -12.33 11.62
C GLN A 54 -1.88 -12.09 10.80
N ALA A 55 -0.85 -12.89 11.02
CA ALA A 55 0.42 -12.81 10.28
C ALA A 55 0.37 -13.48 8.90
N THR A 56 -0.63 -14.35 8.67
CA THR A 56 -0.79 -15.11 7.41
C THR A 56 -2.21 -14.98 6.89
N PRO A 57 -2.44 -15.06 5.57
CA PRO A 57 -3.77 -15.13 5.01
C PRO A 57 -4.57 -16.28 5.62
N ILE A 58 -5.83 -16.03 5.94
CA ILE A 58 -6.74 -17.05 6.46
C ILE A 58 -7.10 -17.99 5.31
N ALA A 59 -7.16 -19.29 5.60
CA ALA A 59 -7.63 -20.27 4.63
C ALA A 59 -9.03 -19.89 4.12
N SER A 60 -9.29 -20.11 2.83
CA SER A 60 -10.58 -19.79 2.20
C SER A 60 -11.79 -20.48 2.86
N SER A 61 -11.56 -21.56 3.61
CA SER A 61 -12.58 -22.29 4.38
C SER A 61 -12.80 -21.78 5.81
N ALA A 62 -11.96 -20.85 6.30
CA ALA A 62 -12.12 -20.30 7.64
C ALA A 62 -13.29 -19.31 7.70
N ASP A 63 -13.85 -19.10 8.90
CA ASP A 63 -14.89 -18.10 9.09
C ASP A 63 -14.36 -16.68 8.89
N PRO A 64 -15.17 -15.76 8.35
CA PRO A 64 -14.78 -14.35 8.19
C PRO A 64 -14.44 -13.70 9.52
N ILE A 65 -13.41 -12.84 9.50
CA ILE A 65 -12.99 -12.05 10.66
C ILE A 65 -13.57 -10.64 10.55
N ALA A 66 -14.39 -10.26 11.51
CA ALA A 66 -14.97 -8.92 11.57
C ALA A 66 -13.87 -7.83 11.57
N GLY A 67 -14.02 -6.83 10.71
CA GLY A 67 -13.05 -5.76 10.54
C GLY A 67 -11.89 -6.05 9.58
N ALA A 68 -11.71 -7.32 9.18
CA ALA A 68 -10.70 -7.73 8.20
C ALA A 68 -11.34 -8.26 6.92
N ASP A 69 -12.37 -9.09 7.05
CA ASP A 69 -13.04 -9.75 5.95
C ASP A 69 -14.40 -9.11 5.64
N ILE A 70 -14.87 -9.27 4.41
CA ILE A 70 -16.22 -8.89 3.99
C ILE A 70 -17.10 -10.13 4.08
N ASP A 71 -18.10 -10.09 4.95
CA ASP A 71 -19.12 -11.12 5.11
C ASP A 71 -20.47 -10.56 4.61
N PHE A 72 -21.07 -11.22 3.64
CA PHE A 72 -22.41 -10.89 3.17
C PHE A 72 -23.50 -11.55 4.00
N GLY A 73 -23.14 -12.47 4.90
CA GLY A 73 -24.09 -13.23 5.73
C GLY A 73 -24.78 -14.38 4.99
N GLU A 74 -25.82 -14.92 5.62
CA GLU A 74 -26.64 -16.01 5.06
C GLU A 74 -27.79 -15.47 4.21
N HIS A 75 -27.93 -16.01 3.00
CA HIS A 75 -28.97 -15.66 2.07
C HIS A 75 -29.57 -16.91 1.41
N LYS A 76 -30.85 -16.83 1.06
CA LYS A 76 -31.52 -17.89 0.29
C LYS A 76 -31.25 -17.69 -1.21
N ALA A 77 -30.98 -18.79 -1.91
CA ALA A 77 -31.00 -18.79 -3.37
C ALA A 77 -32.44 -18.51 -3.84
N GLN A 78 -32.67 -17.35 -4.45
CA GLN A 78 -34.00 -16.91 -4.88
C GLN A 78 -33.94 -16.07 -6.16
N LYS A 79 -34.95 -16.17 -6.99
CA LYS A 79 -35.01 -15.56 -8.35
C LYS A 79 -34.82 -14.05 -8.34
N ASN A 80 -35.34 -13.35 -7.39
CA ASN A 80 -35.28 -11.88 -7.31
C ASN A 80 -34.54 -11.43 -6.04
N SER A 81 -33.32 -11.98 -5.82
CA SER A 81 -32.50 -11.53 -4.69
C SER A 81 -32.22 -10.03 -4.81
N ALA A 82 -32.31 -9.30 -3.71
CA ALA A 82 -31.90 -7.90 -3.68
C ALA A 82 -30.37 -7.77 -3.90
N GLU A 83 -29.91 -6.57 -4.25
CA GLU A 83 -28.49 -6.25 -4.19
C GLU A 83 -28.00 -6.44 -2.75
N LEU A 84 -26.86 -7.08 -2.58
CA LEU A 84 -26.19 -7.20 -1.28
C LEU A 84 -25.01 -6.25 -1.22
N THR A 85 -24.83 -5.59 -0.09
CA THR A 85 -23.68 -4.72 0.17
C THR A 85 -22.99 -5.22 1.45
N GLY A 86 -21.68 -5.45 1.34
CA GLY A 86 -20.83 -5.83 2.46
C GLY A 86 -19.64 -4.86 2.58
N ASN A 87 -19.01 -4.84 3.74
CA ASN A 87 -17.76 -4.12 3.97
C ASN A 87 -16.93 -4.83 5.05
N ASN A 88 -15.65 -4.53 5.10
CA ASN A 88 -14.73 -5.04 6.13
C ASN A 88 -14.57 -4.06 7.32
N SER A 89 -15.55 -3.21 7.59
CA SER A 89 -15.56 -2.31 8.74
C SER A 89 -16.38 -2.93 9.85
N GLY A 90 -15.75 -3.33 10.94
CA GLY A 90 -16.45 -3.90 12.07
C GLY A 90 -15.59 -3.91 13.34
N GLY A 91 -16.19 -3.63 14.51
CA GLY A 91 -15.48 -3.62 15.78
C GLY A 91 -14.43 -2.51 15.91
N THR A 92 -13.33 -2.83 16.58
CA THR A 92 -12.21 -1.90 16.84
C THR A 92 -11.18 -1.88 15.71
N THR A 93 -11.23 -2.83 14.78
CA THR A 93 -10.35 -2.93 13.61
C THR A 93 -11.18 -2.72 12.37
N GLN A 94 -10.76 -1.81 11.50
CA GLN A 94 -11.57 -1.40 10.35
C GLN A 94 -10.73 -1.37 9.08
N GLY A 95 -10.93 -2.36 8.23
CA GLY A 95 -10.38 -2.36 6.89
C GLY A 95 -8.86 -2.54 6.83
N ILE A 96 -8.26 -1.88 5.84
CA ILE A 96 -6.81 -1.90 5.59
C ILE A 96 -6.17 -0.75 6.36
N GLN A 97 -5.15 -1.03 7.17
CA GLN A 97 -4.37 0.01 7.87
C GLN A 97 -3.11 0.35 7.07
N VAL A 98 -2.84 1.65 6.89
CA VAL A 98 -1.64 2.15 6.20
C VAL A 98 -1.00 3.28 7.03
N ASN A 99 0.30 3.17 7.29
CA ASN A 99 1.11 4.19 7.95
C ASN A 99 2.21 4.65 6.99
N CYS A 100 2.04 5.83 6.39
CA CYS A 100 3.02 6.43 5.49
C CYS A 100 3.47 7.80 6.02
N SER A 101 4.73 8.15 5.78
CA SER A 101 5.29 9.45 6.16
C SER A 101 4.46 10.60 5.59
N LYS A 102 4.47 11.72 6.27
CA LYS A 102 3.67 12.91 5.92
C LYS A 102 3.95 13.37 4.49
N ASN A 103 2.90 13.64 3.72
CA ASN A 103 2.94 14.04 2.30
C ASN A 103 3.48 12.96 1.33
N THR A 104 3.69 11.73 1.75
CA THR A 104 4.00 10.62 0.84
C THR A 104 2.71 10.17 0.14
N VAL A 105 2.67 10.29 -1.17
CA VAL A 105 1.56 9.75 -1.97
C VAL A 105 1.73 8.24 -2.07
N PHE A 106 0.69 7.49 -1.74
CA PHE A 106 0.66 6.05 -1.88
C PHE A 106 -0.60 5.57 -2.62
N LYS A 107 -0.54 4.36 -3.15
CA LYS A 107 -1.66 3.71 -3.82
C LYS A 107 -1.91 2.34 -3.22
N VAL A 108 -3.19 2.02 -3.03
CA VAL A 108 -3.65 0.68 -2.63
C VAL A 108 -4.40 0.05 -3.78
N HIS A 109 -3.97 -1.15 -4.15
CA HIS A 109 -4.51 -1.95 -5.23
C HIS A 109 -5.22 -3.16 -4.66
N LEU A 110 -6.38 -3.52 -5.22
CA LEU A 110 -7.13 -4.72 -4.88
C LEU A 110 -7.23 -5.64 -6.10
N GLU A 111 -6.98 -6.92 -5.91
CA GLU A 111 -7.06 -7.94 -6.96
C GLU A 111 -7.77 -9.19 -6.46
N PRO A 112 -9.06 -9.39 -6.84
CA PRO A 112 -9.77 -10.64 -6.58
C PRO A 112 -9.05 -11.84 -7.18
N GLN A 113 -8.88 -12.94 -6.44
CA GLN A 113 -8.01 -14.02 -6.85
C GLN A 113 -8.70 -15.05 -7.76
N ASN A 114 -10.01 -15.26 -7.60
CA ASN A 114 -10.72 -16.19 -8.47
C ASN A 114 -10.89 -15.67 -9.92
N GLN A 115 -10.84 -14.35 -10.14
CA GLN A 115 -10.99 -13.75 -11.48
C GLN A 115 -9.79 -12.92 -11.94
N GLN A 116 -9.00 -12.36 -11.01
CA GLN A 116 -7.82 -11.52 -11.27
C GLN A 116 -8.11 -10.30 -12.17
N SER A 117 -9.27 -9.66 -11.98
CA SER A 117 -9.65 -8.49 -12.75
C SER A 117 -8.87 -7.24 -12.36
N ALA A 118 -8.70 -6.31 -13.30
CA ALA A 118 -8.05 -5.03 -13.05
C ALA A 118 -8.98 -4.03 -12.35
N ASP A 119 -10.29 -4.13 -12.58
CA ASP A 119 -11.31 -3.20 -12.07
C ASP A 119 -11.90 -3.58 -10.70
N GLY A 120 -11.40 -4.66 -10.07
CA GLY A 120 -11.89 -5.16 -8.79
C GLY A 120 -13.20 -5.95 -8.87
N SER A 121 -13.65 -6.35 -10.07
CA SER A 121 -14.70 -7.35 -10.18
C SER A 121 -14.15 -8.72 -9.79
N GLY A 122 -14.92 -9.51 -9.07
CA GLY A 122 -14.53 -10.80 -8.55
C GLY A 122 -15.63 -11.84 -8.66
N LYS A 123 -15.29 -13.07 -8.32
CA LYS A 123 -16.19 -14.22 -8.32
C LYS A 123 -15.99 -15.04 -7.04
N LEU A 124 -17.04 -15.16 -6.26
CA LEU A 124 -17.07 -16.12 -5.17
C LEU A 124 -17.30 -17.50 -5.76
N LYS A 125 -16.51 -18.50 -5.36
CA LYS A 125 -16.63 -19.90 -5.77
C LYS A 125 -17.15 -20.75 -4.62
N GLY A 126 -18.00 -21.73 -4.93
CA GLY A 126 -18.52 -22.69 -3.96
C GLY A 126 -17.40 -23.57 -3.36
N LEU A 127 -17.50 -23.89 -2.08
CA LEU A 127 -16.53 -24.72 -1.36
C LEU A 127 -16.75 -26.23 -1.52
N LEU A 128 -17.89 -26.67 -2.07
CA LEU A 128 -18.15 -28.09 -2.38
C LEU A 128 -17.30 -28.61 -3.55
N GLY A 129 -16.41 -27.81 -4.12
CA GLY A 129 -15.48 -28.19 -5.17
C GLY A 129 -16.19 -28.70 -6.42
N ALA A 130 -15.81 -29.88 -6.90
CA ALA A 130 -16.38 -30.45 -8.13
C ALA A 130 -17.91 -30.68 -8.08
N SER A 131 -18.51 -30.71 -6.90
CA SER A 131 -19.96 -30.85 -6.70
C SER A 131 -20.72 -29.53 -6.88
N ASN A 132 -20.01 -28.40 -6.86
CA ASN A 132 -20.58 -27.08 -7.08
C ASN A 132 -19.60 -26.21 -7.89
N THR A 133 -19.90 -25.98 -9.16
CA THR A 133 -19.11 -25.12 -10.07
C THR A 133 -19.72 -23.73 -10.24
N ASP A 134 -20.76 -23.41 -9.47
CA ASP A 134 -21.40 -22.11 -9.53
C ASP A 134 -20.46 -21.01 -9.03
N GLU A 135 -20.59 -19.84 -9.63
CA GLU A 135 -19.85 -18.63 -9.26
C GLU A 135 -20.85 -17.49 -9.00
N ILE A 136 -20.58 -16.67 -7.98
CA ILE A 136 -21.37 -15.47 -7.67
C ILE A 136 -20.48 -14.26 -7.94
N GLU A 137 -20.86 -13.42 -8.89
CA GLU A 137 -20.14 -12.21 -9.24
C GLU A 137 -20.33 -11.13 -8.17
N TYR A 138 -19.24 -10.40 -7.86
CA TYR A 138 -19.25 -9.22 -7.00
C TYR A 138 -18.35 -8.14 -7.54
N GLN A 139 -18.47 -6.91 -7.02
CA GLN A 139 -17.65 -5.77 -7.37
C GLN A 139 -17.14 -5.08 -6.10
N LEU A 140 -15.83 -4.76 -6.08
CA LEU A 140 -15.22 -3.95 -5.03
C LEU A 140 -15.35 -2.47 -5.33
N TYR A 141 -15.57 -1.67 -4.27
CA TYR A 141 -15.75 -0.21 -4.35
C TYR A 141 -14.85 0.51 -3.36
N LYS A 142 -14.34 1.66 -3.78
CA LYS A 142 -13.59 2.59 -2.93
C LYS A 142 -14.50 3.22 -1.88
N PRO A 143 -13.95 3.62 -0.73
CA PRO A 143 -14.63 4.59 0.13
C PRO A 143 -14.75 5.93 -0.59
N GLU A 144 -15.69 6.75 -0.18
CA GLU A 144 -15.76 8.16 -0.55
C GLU A 144 -14.56 8.89 0.08
N ILE A 145 -13.84 9.67 -0.74
CA ILE A 145 -12.72 10.50 -0.27
C ILE A 145 -13.12 11.95 -0.50
N THR A 146 -13.05 12.75 0.57
CA THR A 146 -13.27 14.19 0.51
C THR A 146 -12.02 14.91 1.02
N GLY A 147 -11.82 16.15 0.58
CA GLY A 147 -10.58 16.89 0.85
C GLY A 147 -9.43 16.48 -0.08
N THR A 148 -8.27 17.01 0.19
CA THR A 148 -7.04 16.75 -0.58
C THR A 148 -5.82 16.75 0.33
N GLY A 149 -4.80 15.96 -0.01
CA GLY A 149 -3.55 15.90 0.72
C GLY A 149 -3.76 15.49 2.18
N LEU A 150 -3.25 16.25 3.12
CA LEU A 150 -3.35 15.95 4.55
C LEU A 150 -4.78 16.05 5.12
N ASP A 151 -5.65 16.80 4.44
CA ASP A 151 -7.04 17.01 4.86
C ASP A 151 -8.01 15.97 4.26
N GLU A 152 -7.49 14.95 3.57
CA GLU A 152 -8.30 13.85 3.07
C GLU A 152 -9.04 13.15 4.21
N THR A 153 -10.36 12.96 4.03
CA THR A 153 -11.21 12.20 4.96
C THR A 153 -11.87 11.05 4.23
N ILE A 154 -12.05 9.94 4.95
CA ILE A 154 -12.57 8.68 4.44
C ILE A 154 -14.02 8.51 4.90
N GLY A 155 -14.91 8.34 3.95
CA GLY A 155 -16.33 8.20 4.17
C GLY A 155 -16.87 6.78 3.90
N GLY A 156 -18.17 6.71 3.64
CA GLY A 156 -18.84 5.47 3.26
C GLY A 156 -18.51 4.99 1.85
N ILE A 157 -19.32 4.06 1.34
CA ILE A 157 -19.16 3.52 -0.01
C ILE A 157 -19.33 4.61 -1.10
N SER A 158 -18.40 4.65 -2.05
CA SER A 158 -18.52 5.45 -3.26
C SER A 158 -19.11 4.64 -4.44
N THR A 159 -19.31 5.30 -5.58
CA THR A 159 -19.66 4.65 -6.85
C THR A 159 -18.43 4.21 -7.65
N LYS A 160 -17.21 4.52 -7.17
CA LYS A 160 -15.96 4.23 -7.88
C LYS A 160 -15.49 2.82 -7.56
N LYS A 161 -15.23 2.05 -8.59
CA LYS A 161 -14.64 0.71 -8.48
C LYS A 161 -13.26 0.78 -7.84
N TRP A 162 -12.90 -0.28 -7.12
CA TRP A 162 -11.57 -0.42 -6.51
C TRP A 162 -10.87 -1.67 -7.01
N GLY A 163 -9.90 -1.49 -7.85
CA GLY A 163 -9.10 -2.54 -8.44
C GLY A 163 -7.60 -2.20 -8.42
N LYS A 164 -6.91 -2.53 -9.48
CA LYS A 164 -5.51 -2.18 -9.72
C LYS A 164 -5.39 -1.14 -10.85
N GLU A 165 -4.17 -0.69 -11.14
CA GLU A 165 -3.88 0.29 -12.19
C GLU A 165 -4.73 1.58 -12.07
N GLY A 166 -5.56 1.89 -13.07
CA GLY A 166 -6.43 3.06 -13.09
C GLY A 166 -7.52 3.08 -12.01
N ASP A 167 -7.88 1.90 -11.49
CA ASP A 167 -8.88 1.73 -10.44
C ASP A 167 -8.29 1.62 -9.04
N SER A 168 -6.99 1.85 -8.84
CA SER A 168 -6.36 1.92 -7.52
C SER A 168 -6.85 3.13 -6.70
N LEU A 169 -6.84 3.00 -5.37
CA LEU A 169 -7.08 4.12 -4.46
C LEU A 169 -5.76 4.84 -4.19
N SER A 170 -5.70 6.15 -4.46
CA SER A 170 -4.52 6.99 -4.17
C SER A 170 -4.84 7.95 -3.03
N LEU A 171 -3.95 8.04 -2.05
CA LEU A 171 -4.07 8.90 -0.86
C LEU A 171 -2.71 9.47 -0.46
N THR A 172 -2.75 10.41 0.49
CA THR A 172 -1.57 11.09 1.05
C THR A 172 -1.32 10.64 2.48
N GLY A 173 -0.10 10.22 2.77
CA GLY A 173 0.36 9.84 4.11
C GLY A 173 0.25 10.98 5.10
N LYS A 174 -0.27 10.70 6.29
CA LYS A 174 -0.51 11.67 7.37
C LYS A 174 0.59 11.70 8.42
N GLY A 175 1.54 10.78 8.34
CA GLY A 175 2.62 10.56 9.29
C GLY A 175 2.65 9.09 9.74
N LEU A 176 3.83 8.61 10.14
CA LEU A 176 4.02 7.21 10.54
C LEU A 176 3.22 6.84 11.80
N ASP A 177 3.01 7.81 12.70
CA ASP A 177 2.23 7.64 13.92
C ASP A 177 0.72 7.91 13.73
N THR A 178 0.29 8.21 12.51
CA THR A 178 -1.11 8.53 12.19
C THR A 178 -1.65 7.54 11.15
N PRO A 179 -2.20 6.39 11.60
CA PRO A 179 -2.71 5.37 10.70
C PRO A 179 -3.91 5.86 9.90
N ILE A 180 -3.95 5.49 8.64
CA ILE A 180 -5.10 5.66 7.76
C ILE A 180 -5.82 4.33 7.67
N MET A 181 -7.09 4.31 8.05
CA MET A 181 -7.95 3.12 8.00
C MET A 181 -8.82 3.18 6.75
N LEU A 182 -8.71 2.15 5.91
CA LEU A 182 -9.38 2.09 4.60
C LEU A 182 -10.44 0.98 4.60
N PRO A 183 -11.73 1.32 4.74
CA PRO A 183 -12.78 0.34 4.55
C PRO A 183 -12.87 -0.06 3.08
N VAL A 184 -13.03 -1.35 2.83
CA VAL A 184 -13.32 -1.91 1.51
C VAL A 184 -14.80 -2.24 1.47
N PHE A 185 -15.47 -1.84 0.39
CA PHE A 185 -16.88 -2.16 0.15
C PHE A 185 -17.00 -3.14 -1.01
N ALA A 186 -17.97 -4.02 -0.93
CA ALA A 186 -18.31 -4.94 -2.01
C ALA A 186 -19.81 -5.01 -2.23
N LYS A 187 -20.23 -5.25 -3.46
CA LYS A 187 -21.62 -5.48 -3.82
C LYS A 187 -21.79 -6.72 -4.66
N ILE A 188 -22.83 -7.50 -4.35
CA ILE A 188 -23.36 -8.54 -5.22
C ILE A 188 -24.60 -7.97 -5.90
N PRO A 189 -24.65 -7.87 -7.24
CA PRO A 189 -25.78 -7.29 -7.93
C PRO A 189 -27.08 -8.07 -7.72
N GLN A 190 -28.20 -7.38 -7.86
CA GLN A 190 -29.54 -7.98 -7.79
C GLN A 190 -29.66 -9.20 -8.72
N GLY A 191 -30.34 -10.25 -8.27
CA GLY A 191 -30.66 -11.44 -9.05
C GLY A 191 -29.51 -12.45 -9.22
N LYS A 192 -28.31 -12.17 -8.70
CA LYS A 192 -27.13 -13.05 -8.86
C LYS A 192 -27.16 -14.31 -7.98
N LEU A 193 -28.11 -14.41 -7.06
CA LEU A 193 -28.31 -15.61 -6.21
C LEU A 193 -29.35 -16.58 -6.77
N SER A 194 -30.03 -16.23 -7.88
CA SER A 194 -30.92 -17.18 -8.53
C SER A 194 -30.12 -18.34 -9.12
N ASP A 195 -30.69 -19.53 -9.11
CA ASP A 195 -30.11 -20.72 -9.74
C ASP A 195 -28.70 -21.09 -9.23
N LYS A 196 -28.40 -20.73 -7.97
CA LYS A 196 -27.14 -21.10 -7.31
C LYS A 196 -27.35 -22.29 -6.38
N THR A 197 -26.42 -23.21 -6.40
CA THR A 197 -26.39 -24.36 -5.49
C THR A 197 -26.20 -23.85 -4.05
N PRO A 198 -27.00 -24.30 -3.07
CA PRO A 198 -26.76 -23.95 -1.66
C PRO A 198 -25.38 -24.44 -1.21
N ASP A 199 -24.52 -23.48 -0.87
CA ASP A 199 -23.12 -23.70 -0.49
C ASP A 199 -22.57 -22.47 0.21
N THR A 200 -21.37 -22.55 0.76
CA THR A 200 -20.55 -21.41 1.16
C THR A 200 -19.71 -20.97 -0.03
N TYR A 201 -19.83 -19.70 -0.40
CA TYR A 201 -19.11 -19.12 -1.55
C TYR A 201 -18.03 -18.16 -1.07
N ARG A 202 -16.80 -18.30 -1.60
CA ARG A 202 -15.64 -17.49 -1.16
C ARG A 202 -14.75 -17.04 -2.30
N ASP A 203 -14.07 -15.92 -2.07
CA ASP A 203 -12.92 -15.43 -2.83
C ASP A 203 -11.89 -14.86 -1.85
N GLN A 204 -10.68 -14.68 -2.32
CA GLN A 204 -9.64 -13.92 -1.63
C GLN A 204 -9.29 -12.69 -2.44
N VAL A 205 -8.99 -11.59 -1.78
CA VAL A 205 -8.56 -10.35 -2.43
C VAL A 205 -7.11 -10.07 -2.03
N LYS A 206 -6.23 -10.05 -3.02
CA LYS A 206 -4.84 -9.61 -2.82
C LYS A 206 -4.82 -8.09 -2.70
N VAL A 207 -4.17 -7.59 -1.67
CA VAL A 207 -3.97 -6.16 -1.44
C VAL A 207 -2.50 -5.83 -1.68
N THR A 208 -2.22 -4.76 -2.44
CA THR A 208 -0.86 -4.31 -2.72
C THR A 208 -0.76 -2.81 -2.46
N LEU A 209 0.27 -2.41 -1.71
CA LEU A 209 0.64 -1.02 -1.45
C LEU A 209 1.83 -0.63 -2.35
N THR A 210 1.74 0.55 -2.98
CA THR A 210 2.85 1.19 -3.72
C THR A 210 3.00 2.66 -3.32
N TYR A 211 4.23 3.18 -3.23
CA TYR A 211 4.55 4.56 -2.85
C TYR A 211 5.87 5.02 -3.48
#